data_18d76ee957dcfbf325f4d16bbaef4a3e
#
_entry.id   18d76ee957dcfbf325f4d16bbaef4a3e
#
_cell.length_a   1.000
_cell.length_b   1.000
_cell.length_c   1.000
_cell.angle_alpha   90.00
_cell.angle_beta   90.00
_cell.angle_gamma   90.00
#
_symmetry.space_group_name_H-M   'P 1'
#
loop_
_entity.id
_entity.type
_entity.pdbx_description
1 polymer ?
#
loop_
_entity_poly.entity_id
_entity_poly.type
_entity_poly.pdbx_seq_one_letter_code
_entity_poly.pdbx_strand_id
1 'polypeptide(L)'
;VVHEWGHFFSDQMSRDFSVGGPHSLTDLLDPRVAFSEGWANALSGLVIGNDRYIDTSGQGQSSGFSIPLERTYFDSVSGWYSEDSVAQIVFDIFDETSALDDDEIQLSLKDMTVALTEHLPPIAATTTIFSFMKAVEETSPQSSSKLLNLLKSHEIALATDDFDEWGSSETNDASDYTSATGGRTSNALPIHTEMTVGADPVLLCQDAVHGEYNKLANRRFMKMTIEETASYRFYAESTGTGFGRTSPDPDFYIWGTNGTGWAAE
;
A
#
# COMPACT_ATOMS: atom_id res chain seq x y z
N VAL A 1 8.28 2.87 -19.47
CA VAL A 1 7.87 1.61 -20.14
C VAL A 1 7.87 0.45 -19.17
N VAL A 2 8.96 0.18 -18.42
CA VAL A 2 8.99 -0.93 -17.45
C VAL A 2 8.02 -0.70 -16.31
N HIS A 3 7.91 0.51 -15.79
CA HIS A 3 6.92 0.92 -14.78
C HIS A 3 5.50 0.51 -15.19
N GLU A 4 5.03 0.96 -16.35
CA GLU A 4 3.70 0.64 -16.88
C GLU A 4 3.52 -0.87 -17.10
N TRP A 5 4.61 -1.57 -17.48
CA TRP A 5 4.59 -3.02 -17.58
C TRP A 5 4.41 -3.67 -16.20
N GLY A 6 4.93 -3.06 -15.14
CA GLY A 6 4.71 -3.50 -13.76
C GLY A 6 3.23 -3.51 -13.38
N HIS A 7 2.48 -2.46 -13.69
CA HIS A 7 1.02 -2.41 -13.48
C HIS A 7 0.31 -3.50 -14.29
N PHE A 8 0.65 -3.64 -15.57
CA PHE A 8 0.09 -4.71 -16.40
C PHE A 8 0.39 -6.10 -15.83
N PHE A 9 1.61 -6.34 -15.35
CA PHE A 9 1.98 -7.61 -14.73
C PHE A 9 1.14 -7.88 -13.48
N SER A 10 1.00 -6.90 -12.60
CA SER A 10 0.19 -7.02 -11.38
C SER A 10 -1.26 -7.35 -11.68
N ASP A 11 -1.85 -6.68 -12.66
CA ASP A 11 -3.25 -6.92 -13.07
C ASP A 11 -3.46 -8.30 -13.68
N GLN A 12 -2.54 -8.76 -14.53
CA GLN A 12 -2.72 -9.98 -15.31
C GLN A 12 -2.17 -11.25 -14.66
N MET A 13 -1.12 -11.14 -13.87
CA MET A 13 -0.36 -12.29 -13.36
C MET A 13 -0.38 -12.38 -11.83
N SER A 14 -0.84 -11.35 -11.15
CA SER A 14 -0.89 -11.24 -9.71
C SER A 14 -2.25 -10.68 -9.27
N ARG A 15 -2.23 -9.61 -8.49
CA ARG A 15 -3.40 -8.85 -8.04
C ARG A 15 -3.08 -7.37 -8.00
N ASP A 16 -4.00 -6.54 -8.48
CA ASP A 16 -3.96 -5.10 -8.26
C ASP A 16 -5.31 -4.60 -7.73
N PHE A 17 -5.26 -3.79 -6.68
CA PHE A 17 -6.43 -3.12 -6.09
C PHE A 17 -6.27 -1.60 -6.12
N SER A 18 -5.27 -1.09 -6.83
CA SER A 18 -5.05 0.35 -6.96
C SER A 18 -6.27 1.03 -7.55
N VAL A 19 -6.58 2.18 -7.00
CA VAL A 19 -7.64 3.06 -7.53
C VAL A 19 -7.05 4.09 -8.50
N GLY A 20 -5.73 4.04 -8.72
CA GLY A 20 -5.01 4.96 -9.57
C GLY A 20 -5.15 6.42 -9.16
N GLY A 21 -4.94 7.32 -10.09
CA GLY A 21 -5.13 8.76 -9.93
C GLY A 21 -3.83 9.52 -9.64
N PRO A 22 -3.87 10.85 -9.54
CA PRO A 22 -2.68 11.68 -9.37
C PRO A 22 -1.94 11.37 -8.07
N HIS A 23 -0.62 11.21 -8.15
CA HIS A 23 0.26 10.90 -7.01
C HIS A 23 1.62 11.58 -7.16
N SER A 24 2.34 11.66 -6.05
CA SER A 24 3.71 12.12 -5.98
C SER A 24 4.41 11.55 -4.75
N LEU A 25 5.74 11.59 -4.72
CA LEU A 25 6.55 11.09 -3.59
C LEU A 25 6.30 11.83 -2.27
N THR A 26 5.67 12.99 -2.31
CA THR A 26 5.34 13.79 -1.11
C THR A 26 3.90 13.59 -0.62
N ASP A 27 3.12 12.77 -1.32
CA ASP A 27 1.75 12.50 -0.95
C ASP A 27 1.66 11.35 0.06
N LEU A 28 0.73 11.48 1.00
CA LEU A 28 0.28 10.35 1.79
C LEU A 28 -0.87 9.69 1.02
N LEU A 29 -0.65 8.48 0.55
CA LEU A 29 -1.51 7.80 -0.42
C LEU A 29 -2.41 6.74 0.25
N ASP A 30 -3.49 6.41 -0.42
CA ASP A 30 -4.20 5.14 -0.20
C ASP A 30 -3.18 3.99 -0.30
N PRO A 31 -3.12 3.07 0.67
CA PRO A 31 -2.08 2.05 0.72
C PRO A 31 -1.98 1.16 -0.51
N ARG A 32 -3.08 1.02 -1.25
CA ARG A 32 -3.12 0.26 -2.51
C ARG A 32 -2.44 1.02 -3.64
N VAL A 33 -2.57 2.35 -3.66
CA VAL A 33 -1.89 3.23 -4.62
C VAL A 33 -0.40 3.30 -4.28
N ALA A 34 -0.05 3.51 -3.01
CA ALA A 34 1.33 3.52 -2.56
C ALA A 34 2.06 2.23 -2.96
N PHE A 35 1.40 1.06 -2.80
CA PHE A 35 1.99 -0.21 -3.20
C PHE A 35 2.11 -0.34 -4.73
N SER A 36 1.06 -0.07 -5.49
CA SER A 36 1.05 -0.24 -6.94
C SER A 36 2.13 0.62 -7.63
N GLU A 37 2.25 1.88 -7.23
CA GLU A 37 3.21 2.81 -7.80
C GLU A 37 4.65 2.51 -7.32
N GLY A 38 4.82 2.27 -6.01
CA GLY A 38 6.13 1.91 -5.47
C GLY A 38 6.68 0.61 -6.05
N TRP A 39 5.84 -0.42 -6.18
CA TRP A 39 6.18 -1.66 -6.86
C TRP A 39 6.65 -1.43 -8.30
N ALA A 40 5.91 -0.64 -9.08
CA ALA A 40 6.24 -0.37 -10.48
C ALA A 40 7.56 0.42 -10.63
N ASN A 41 7.83 1.34 -9.69
CA ASN A 41 9.10 2.08 -9.62
C ASN A 41 10.27 1.14 -9.33
N ALA A 42 10.15 0.29 -8.29
CA ALA A 42 11.18 -0.69 -7.93
C ALA A 42 11.47 -1.67 -9.06
N LEU A 43 10.41 -2.27 -9.65
CA LEU A 43 10.55 -3.18 -10.78
C LEU A 43 11.33 -2.54 -11.93
N SER A 44 11.11 -1.26 -12.16
CA SER A 44 11.82 -0.53 -13.23
C SER A 44 13.33 -0.51 -12.99
N GLY A 45 13.76 -0.24 -11.73
CA GLY A 45 15.17 -0.31 -11.34
C GLY A 45 15.75 -1.71 -11.42
N LEU A 46 15.06 -2.69 -10.84
CA LEU A 46 15.47 -4.10 -10.81
C LEU A 46 15.68 -4.69 -12.21
N VAL A 47 14.74 -4.46 -13.13
CA VAL A 47 14.83 -4.99 -14.50
C VAL A 47 15.94 -4.34 -15.31
N ILE A 48 16.19 -3.05 -15.08
CA ILE A 48 17.24 -2.31 -15.80
C ILE A 48 18.61 -2.52 -15.14
N GLY A 49 18.65 -2.99 -13.88
CA GLY A 49 19.86 -3.11 -13.08
C GLY A 49 20.44 -1.74 -12.70
N ASN A 50 19.58 -0.85 -12.22
CA ASN A 50 19.94 0.52 -11.85
C ASN A 50 19.26 0.88 -10.52
N ASP A 51 20.00 1.47 -9.60
CA ASP A 51 19.58 1.99 -8.32
C ASP A 51 18.64 3.23 -8.40
N ARG A 52 18.13 3.50 -9.61
CA ARG A 52 17.29 4.66 -9.86
C ARG A 52 16.10 4.32 -10.75
N TYR A 53 14.93 4.76 -10.34
CA TYR A 53 13.81 4.92 -11.24
C TYR A 53 14.02 6.17 -12.10
N ILE A 54 13.87 6.03 -13.40
CA ILE A 54 14.02 7.13 -14.36
C ILE A 54 12.77 7.21 -15.23
N ASP A 55 12.11 8.36 -15.17
CA ASP A 55 11.00 8.66 -16.07
C ASP A 55 11.35 9.83 -16.98
N THR A 56 10.99 9.69 -18.24
CA THR A 56 11.32 10.66 -19.28
C THR A 56 10.11 10.95 -20.18
N SER A 57 10.02 12.18 -20.63
CA SER A 57 8.94 12.65 -21.48
C SER A 57 9.41 13.61 -22.56
N GLY A 58 8.51 13.95 -23.48
CA GLY A 58 8.78 14.87 -24.57
C GLY A 58 9.53 14.25 -25.74
N GLN A 59 9.74 15.08 -26.78
CA GLN A 59 10.43 14.66 -28.00
C GLN A 59 11.90 14.34 -27.70
N GLY A 60 12.34 13.13 -28.04
CA GLY A 60 13.71 12.68 -27.78
C GLY A 60 14.03 12.51 -26.29
N GLN A 61 13.01 12.33 -25.47
CA GLN A 61 13.15 12.17 -24.00
C GLN A 61 13.87 13.39 -23.37
N SER A 62 13.55 14.58 -23.82
CA SER A 62 14.27 15.81 -23.47
C SER A 62 13.97 16.32 -22.06
N SER A 63 12.96 15.80 -21.39
CA SER A 63 12.59 16.13 -20.03
C SER A 63 12.41 14.85 -19.22
N GLY A 64 12.58 14.93 -17.91
CA GLY A 64 12.39 13.77 -17.03
C GLY A 64 12.87 14.04 -15.62
N PHE A 65 12.68 13.04 -14.77
CA PHE A 65 13.19 13.03 -13.41
C PHE A 65 13.77 11.66 -13.08
N SER A 66 14.47 11.60 -11.97
CA SER A 66 15.11 10.38 -11.50
C SER A 66 15.03 10.30 -9.98
N ILE A 67 14.55 9.17 -9.48
CA ILE A 67 14.35 8.90 -8.06
C ILE A 67 15.38 7.83 -7.65
N PRO A 68 16.16 8.02 -6.57
CA PRO A 68 16.98 6.94 -6.02
C PRO A 68 16.08 5.85 -5.42
N LEU A 69 16.48 4.59 -5.52
CA LEU A 69 15.78 3.45 -4.95
C LEU A 69 16.49 2.87 -3.71
N GLU A 70 17.73 3.28 -3.46
CA GLU A 70 18.57 2.91 -2.31
C GLU A 70 18.47 3.89 -1.13
N ARG A 71 17.72 4.93 -1.25
CA ARG A 71 17.63 5.97 -0.21
C ARG A 71 16.42 6.85 -0.41
N THR A 72 15.88 7.31 0.70
CA THR A 72 14.76 8.26 0.73
C THR A 72 15.02 9.47 -0.17
N TYR A 73 14.07 9.71 -1.06
CA TYR A 73 14.10 10.90 -1.91
C TYR A 73 13.88 12.17 -1.05
N PHE A 74 14.53 13.25 -1.43
CA PHE A 74 14.40 14.53 -0.75
C PHE A 74 12.92 14.98 -0.68
N ASP A 75 12.47 15.32 0.52
CA ASP A 75 11.07 15.71 0.82
C ASP A 75 10.01 14.62 0.63
N SER A 76 10.36 13.36 0.37
CA SER A 76 9.37 12.27 0.38
C SER A 76 8.90 11.97 1.82
N VAL A 77 7.73 11.35 1.92
CA VAL A 77 7.21 10.87 3.19
C VAL A 77 7.63 9.42 3.42
N SER A 78 7.79 9.01 4.68
CA SER A 78 8.09 7.62 5.03
C SER A 78 6.85 6.91 5.56
N GLY A 79 6.72 5.62 5.30
CA GLY A 79 5.63 4.80 5.83
C GLY A 79 4.89 3.97 4.78
N TRP A 80 3.94 3.19 5.25
CA TRP A 80 3.13 2.27 4.44
C TRP A 80 2.18 2.95 3.43
N TYR A 81 2.02 4.25 3.55
CA TYR A 81 1.26 5.14 2.67
C TYR A 81 2.14 5.90 1.67
N SER A 82 3.42 5.60 1.64
CA SER A 82 4.41 6.27 0.78
C SER A 82 4.83 5.39 -0.38
N GLU A 83 4.65 5.88 -1.58
CA GLU A 83 5.15 5.25 -2.81
C GLU A 83 6.68 5.11 -2.79
N ASP A 84 7.41 6.11 -2.24
CA ASP A 84 8.86 6.09 -2.14
C ASP A 84 9.35 5.00 -1.18
N SER A 85 8.75 4.91 0.02
CA SER A 85 9.07 3.84 0.97
C SER A 85 8.81 2.45 0.41
N VAL A 86 7.68 2.27 -0.26
CA VAL A 86 7.37 0.99 -0.91
C VAL A 86 8.36 0.66 -2.00
N ALA A 87 8.75 1.64 -2.83
CA ALA A 87 9.73 1.43 -3.89
C ALA A 87 11.09 0.98 -3.34
N GLN A 88 11.57 1.63 -2.29
CA GLN A 88 12.83 1.26 -1.63
C GLN A 88 12.74 -0.12 -0.99
N ILE A 89 11.70 -0.40 -0.18
CA ILE A 89 11.51 -1.71 0.45
C ILE A 89 11.50 -2.84 -0.59
N VAL A 90 10.80 -2.67 -1.70
CA VAL A 90 10.76 -3.69 -2.75
C VAL A 90 12.10 -3.81 -3.45
N PHE A 91 12.80 -2.71 -3.67
CA PHE A 91 14.12 -2.71 -4.30
C PHE A 91 15.13 -3.45 -3.41
N ASP A 92 15.24 -3.06 -2.13
CA ASP A 92 16.18 -3.64 -1.14
C ASP A 92 15.95 -5.15 -0.88
N ILE A 93 14.73 -5.66 -1.12
CA ILE A 93 14.47 -7.10 -0.99
C ILE A 93 15.08 -7.90 -2.16
N PHE A 94 15.13 -7.33 -3.36
CA PHE A 94 15.40 -8.10 -4.59
C PHE A 94 16.60 -7.64 -5.41
N ASP A 95 17.28 -6.58 -5.03
CA ASP A 95 18.49 -6.17 -5.70
C ASP A 95 19.74 -6.96 -5.23
N GLU A 96 20.88 -6.67 -5.80
CA GLU A 96 22.15 -7.29 -5.40
C GLU A 96 22.79 -6.48 -4.26
N THR A 97 22.88 -7.05 -3.06
CA THR A 97 23.57 -6.40 -1.94
C THR A 97 24.99 -5.97 -2.32
N SER A 98 25.30 -4.71 -2.10
CA SER A 98 26.61 -4.12 -2.36
C SER A 98 27.32 -3.75 -1.06
N ALA A 99 28.62 -3.47 -1.13
CA ALA A 99 29.38 -3.03 0.04
C ALA A 99 29.01 -1.61 0.56
N LEU A 100 28.15 -0.92 -0.17
CA LEU A 100 27.65 0.43 0.16
C LEU A 100 26.18 0.43 0.56
N ASP A 101 25.57 -0.73 0.53
CA ASP A 101 24.21 -1.03 0.80
C ASP A 101 24.02 -1.34 2.29
N ASP A 102 22.99 -0.88 2.91
CA ASP A 102 22.70 -1.08 4.33
C ASP A 102 21.66 -2.19 4.57
N ASP A 103 21.14 -2.82 3.51
CA ASP A 103 20.23 -3.95 3.65
C ASP A 103 20.97 -5.28 3.89
N GLU A 104 20.29 -6.21 4.52
CA GLU A 104 20.79 -7.54 4.83
C GLU A 104 20.05 -8.63 4.04
N ILE A 105 19.18 -8.25 3.09
CA ILE A 105 18.29 -9.16 2.36
C ILE A 105 18.73 -9.20 0.91
N GLN A 106 18.72 -10.39 0.36
CA GLN A 106 18.85 -10.58 -1.08
C GLN A 106 18.01 -11.78 -1.48
N LEU A 107 16.86 -11.53 -2.07
CA LEU A 107 16.03 -12.54 -2.70
C LEU A 107 16.16 -12.43 -4.23
N SER A 108 16.02 -13.54 -4.91
CA SER A 108 16.11 -13.54 -6.36
C SER A 108 14.86 -12.98 -7.03
N LEU A 109 14.96 -12.51 -8.28
CA LEU A 109 13.80 -12.15 -9.10
C LEU A 109 12.84 -13.34 -9.30
N LYS A 110 13.35 -14.57 -9.17
CA LYS A 110 12.49 -15.77 -9.15
C LYS A 110 11.64 -15.80 -7.88
N ASP A 111 12.22 -15.52 -6.72
CA ASP A 111 11.47 -15.47 -5.45
C ASP A 111 10.43 -14.35 -5.49
N MET A 112 10.76 -13.20 -6.06
CA MET A 112 9.80 -12.12 -6.33
C MET A 112 8.62 -12.60 -7.18
N THR A 113 8.91 -13.34 -8.26
CA THR A 113 7.86 -13.89 -9.12
C THR A 113 6.97 -14.85 -8.35
N VAL A 114 7.54 -15.74 -7.53
CA VAL A 114 6.78 -16.68 -6.69
C VAL A 114 5.91 -15.94 -5.68
N ALA A 115 6.47 -14.96 -4.96
CA ALA A 115 5.72 -14.15 -4.03
C ALA A 115 4.50 -13.48 -4.68
N LEU A 116 4.69 -12.88 -5.85
CA LEU A 116 3.65 -12.14 -6.56
C LEU A 116 2.60 -13.03 -7.25
N THR A 117 3.00 -14.19 -7.79
CA THR A 117 2.08 -14.99 -8.63
C THR A 117 1.51 -16.22 -7.93
N GLU A 118 2.13 -16.67 -6.84
CA GLU A 118 1.69 -17.87 -6.11
C GLU A 118 1.19 -17.54 -4.70
N HIS A 119 1.89 -16.69 -3.96
CA HIS A 119 1.55 -16.39 -2.57
C HIS A 119 0.64 -15.17 -2.39
N LEU A 120 0.81 -14.10 -3.18
CA LEU A 120 -0.03 -12.90 -3.08
C LEU A 120 -1.49 -13.12 -3.54
N PRO A 121 -1.79 -13.84 -4.65
CA PRO A 121 -3.15 -13.98 -5.13
C PRO A 121 -4.14 -14.63 -4.15
N PRO A 122 -3.80 -15.64 -3.33
CA PRO A 122 -4.73 -16.24 -2.38
C PRO A 122 -4.95 -15.42 -1.09
N ILE A 123 -4.16 -14.37 -0.84
CA ILE A 123 -4.29 -13.56 0.36
C ILE A 123 -5.64 -12.83 0.39
N ALA A 124 -6.29 -12.81 1.56
CA ALA A 124 -7.64 -12.26 1.69
C ALA A 124 -7.68 -10.72 1.69
N ALA A 125 -6.63 -10.06 2.18
CA ALA A 125 -6.53 -8.61 2.22
C ALA A 125 -6.34 -7.98 0.81
N THR A 126 -6.66 -6.70 0.68
CA THR A 126 -6.32 -5.93 -0.53
C THR A 126 -4.81 -5.82 -0.72
N THR A 127 -4.35 -5.65 -1.96
CA THR A 127 -2.93 -5.56 -2.26
C THR A 127 -2.33 -4.26 -1.71
N THR A 128 -1.46 -4.40 -0.74
CA THR A 128 -0.71 -3.33 -0.06
C THR A 128 0.68 -3.86 0.29
N ILE A 129 1.54 -3.03 0.86
CA ILE A 129 2.83 -3.48 1.36
C ILE A 129 2.68 -4.63 2.37
N PHE A 130 1.63 -4.66 3.20
CA PHE A 130 1.44 -5.71 4.20
C PHE A 130 1.13 -7.08 3.59
N SER A 131 0.19 -7.14 2.65
CA SER A 131 -0.12 -8.38 1.95
C SER A 131 1.07 -8.87 1.09
N PHE A 132 1.82 -7.95 0.50
CA PHE A 132 3.04 -8.27 -0.23
C PHE A 132 4.13 -8.83 0.70
N MET A 133 4.38 -8.19 1.85
CA MET A 133 5.37 -8.66 2.82
C MET A 133 5.00 -10.05 3.37
N LYS A 134 3.70 -10.32 3.55
CA LYS A 134 3.23 -11.67 3.90
C LYS A 134 3.57 -12.69 2.82
N ALA A 135 3.35 -12.36 1.56
CA ALA A 135 3.71 -13.22 0.43
C ALA A 135 5.23 -13.45 0.31
N VAL A 136 6.04 -12.42 0.59
CA VAL A 136 7.52 -12.54 0.63
C VAL A 136 7.96 -13.41 1.80
N GLU A 137 7.36 -13.25 2.99
CA GLU A 137 7.64 -14.11 4.15
C GLU A 137 7.34 -15.58 3.85
N GLU A 138 6.22 -15.87 3.21
CA GLU A 138 5.86 -17.24 2.81
C GLU A 138 6.84 -17.83 1.78
N THR A 139 7.39 -16.99 0.92
CA THR A 139 8.44 -17.38 -0.03
C THR A 139 9.78 -17.64 0.66
N SER A 140 10.13 -16.83 1.66
CA SER A 140 11.42 -16.87 2.36
C SER A 140 11.28 -16.68 3.88
N PRO A 141 10.74 -17.68 4.61
CA PRO A 141 10.47 -17.55 6.06
C PRO A 141 11.73 -17.25 6.90
N GLN A 142 12.91 -17.67 6.44
CA GLN A 142 14.18 -17.40 7.11
C GLN A 142 14.59 -15.93 7.08
N SER A 143 13.95 -15.11 6.25
CA SER A 143 14.23 -13.67 6.11
C SER A 143 13.34 -12.79 7.00
N SER A 144 12.36 -13.34 7.73
CA SER A 144 11.34 -12.58 8.47
C SER A 144 11.93 -11.46 9.36
N SER A 145 12.98 -11.75 10.14
CA SER A 145 13.60 -10.73 11.01
C SER A 145 14.21 -9.57 10.24
N LYS A 146 14.82 -9.84 9.09
CA LYS A 146 15.41 -8.82 8.23
C LYS A 146 14.34 -7.98 7.55
N LEU A 147 13.29 -8.63 7.06
CA LEU A 147 12.11 -7.97 6.50
C LEU A 147 11.45 -7.02 7.50
N LEU A 148 11.34 -7.43 8.77
CA LEU A 148 10.84 -6.56 9.84
C LEU A 148 11.73 -5.35 10.11
N ASN A 149 13.05 -5.53 10.08
CA ASN A 149 13.99 -4.43 10.25
C ASN A 149 13.89 -3.45 9.09
N LEU A 150 13.75 -3.94 7.87
CA LEU A 150 13.56 -3.12 6.67
C LEU A 150 12.26 -2.31 6.75
N LEU A 151 11.15 -2.89 7.18
CA LEU A 151 9.93 -2.12 7.43
C LEU A 151 10.14 -1.00 8.45
N LYS A 152 10.84 -1.30 9.56
CA LYS A 152 11.13 -0.32 10.62
C LYS A 152 11.98 0.84 10.13
N SER A 153 12.95 0.62 9.22
CA SER A 153 13.76 1.71 8.64
C SER A 153 12.93 2.69 7.81
N HIS A 154 11.77 2.23 7.32
CA HIS A 154 10.79 3.05 6.58
C HIS A 154 9.61 3.53 7.45
N GLU A 155 9.76 3.58 8.76
CA GLU A 155 8.72 4.04 9.71
C GLU A 155 7.44 3.19 9.68
N ILE A 156 7.52 1.93 9.25
CA ILE A 156 6.42 0.98 9.31
C ILE A 156 6.56 0.20 10.62
N ALA A 157 5.83 0.63 11.65
CA ALA A 157 6.01 0.19 13.02
C ALA A 157 4.93 -0.81 13.44
N LEU A 158 5.26 -2.09 13.37
CA LEU A 158 4.37 -3.16 13.82
C LEU A 158 4.43 -3.33 15.34
N ALA A 159 3.27 -3.47 15.99
CA ALA A 159 3.17 -3.74 17.42
C ALA A 159 3.59 -5.18 17.79
N THR A 160 3.56 -6.09 16.83
CA THR A 160 4.01 -7.48 16.94
C THR A 160 5.04 -7.77 15.86
N ASP A 161 5.87 -8.81 16.08
CA ASP A 161 6.82 -9.27 15.07
C ASP A 161 6.18 -10.25 14.07
N ASP A 162 4.85 -10.25 13.96
CA ASP A 162 4.11 -11.07 13.01
C ASP A 162 3.67 -10.24 11.81
N PHE A 163 3.97 -10.73 10.62
CA PHE A 163 3.39 -10.20 9.40
C PHE A 163 1.96 -10.71 9.24
N ASP A 164 1.00 -9.81 9.31
CA ASP A 164 -0.35 -10.12 8.86
C ASP A 164 -0.70 -9.33 7.60
N GLU A 165 -1.43 -9.94 6.71
CA GLU A 165 -1.81 -9.38 5.43
C GLU A 165 -2.68 -8.12 5.53
N TRP A 166 -3.26 -7.86 6.70
CA TRP A 166 -4.16 -6.75 6.97
C TRP A 166 -3.46 -5.53 7.54
N GLY A 167 -2.21 -5.67 7.97
CA GLY A 167 -1.50 -4.63 8.71
C GLY A 167 -2.15 -4.29 10.06
N SER A 168 -2.77 -5.27 10.72
CA SER A 168 -3.55 -5.05 11.96
C SER A 168 -2.70 -4.58 13.12
N SER A 169 -1.40 -4.89 13.12
CA SER A 169 -0.45 -4.50 14.16
C SER A 169 0.31 -3.21 13.87
N GLU A 170 0.04 -2.54 12.76
CA GLU A 170 0.66 -1.24 12.42
C GLU A 170 0.24 -0.17 13.41
N THR A 171 1.19 0.67 13.84
CA THR A 171 1.00 1.71 14.84
C THR A 171 1.24 3.14 14.34
N ASN A 172 1.84 3.31 13.15
CA ASN A 172 2.06 4.63 12.55
C ASN A 172 0.81 5.09 11.78
N ASP A 173 0.05 6.01 12.34
CA ASP A 173 -1.16 6.59 11.76
C ASP A 173 -0.89 7.85 10.91
N ALA A 174 0.38 8.16 10.63
CA ALA A 174 0.80 9.40 9.99
C ALA A 174 0.54 10.68 10.81
N SER A 175 0.19 10.56 12.08
CA SER A 175 -0.09 11.74 12.94
C SER A 175 1.14 12.59 13.20
N ASP A 176 2.33 11.99 13.17
CA ASP A 176 3.60 12.68 13.34
C ASP A 176 4.05 13.44 12.09
N TYR A 177 3.43 13.14 10.94
CA TYR A 177 3.67 13.88 9.72
C TYR A 177 2.97 15.24 9.78
N THR A 178 3.63 16.19 10.40
CA THR A 178 3.20 17.58 10.40
C THR A 178 3.57 18.21 9.06
N SER A 179 2.61 18.32 8.15
CA SER A 179 2.82 19.18 7.00
C SER A 179 3.13 20.60 7.47
N ALA A 180 4.01 21.31 6.77
CA ALA A 180 4.33 22.73 7.02
C ALA A 180 3.10 23.66 7.01
N THR A 181 1.94 23.14 6.70
CA THR A 181 0.64 23.82 6.64
C THR A 181 -0.20 23.68 7.91
N GLY A 182 0.33 23.09 8.99
CA GLY A 182 -0.39 22.93 10.27
C GLY A 182 -1.57 21.95 10.17
N GLY A 183 -1.37 20.86 9.43
CA GLY A 183 -2.39 19.87 9.15
C GLY A 183 -3.01 19.24 10.40
N ARG A 184 -4.23 18.81 10.26
CA ARG A 184 -4.94 18.00 11.25
C ARG A 184 -4.29 16.62 11.30
N THR A 185 -4.22 16.04 12.48
CA THR A 185 -3.85 14.62 12.60
C THR A 185 -4.90 13.76 11.88
N SER A 186 -4.44 12.80 11.07
CA SER A 186 -5.30 11.83 10.43
C SER A 186 -5.32 10.55 11.26
N ASN A 187 -6.50 10.07 11.61
CA ASN A 187 -6.67 8.76 12.27
C ASN A 187 -6.78 7.67 11.19
N ALA A 188 -5.69 7.38 10.51
CA ALA A 188 -5.65 6.38 9.45
C ALA A 188 -5.76 4.93 9.97
N LEU A 189 -5.48 4.72 11.25
CA LEU A 189 -5.55 3.41 11.88
C LEU A 189 -6.92 3.15 12.57
N PRO A 190 -7.30 1.90 12.71
CA PRO A 190 -6.69 0.72 12.10
C PRO A 190 -6.83 0.75 10.58
N ILE A 191 -5.88 0.14 9.84
CA ILE A 191 -5.94 0.07 8.37
C ILE A 191 -7.25 -0.63 7.97
N HIS A 192 -7.54 -1.80 8.55
CA HIS A 192 -8.83 -2.49 8.39
C HIS A 192 -9.58 -2.53 9.72
N THR A 193 -10.81 -2.05 9.71
CA THR A 193 -11.70 -2.17 10.86
C THR A 193 -12.47 -3.48 10.78
N GLU A 194 -12.45 -4.26 11.85
CA GLU A 194 -13.18 -5.52 11.90
C GLU A 194 -14.68 -5.28 12.10
N MET A 195 -15.49 -5.98 11.32
CA MET A 195 -16.94 -6.00 11.42
C MET A 195 -17.44 -7.40 11.66
N THR A 196 -18.51 -7.52 12.47
CA THR A 196 -19.17 -8.80 12.74
C THR A 196 -20.62 -8.71 12.28
N VAL A 197 -21.10 -9.75 11.61
CA VAL A 197 -22.49 -9.84 11.17
C VAL A 197 -23.44 -9.74 12.37
N GLY A 198 -24.41 -8.81 12.31
CA GLY A 198 -25.41 -8.62 13.36
C GLY A 198 -24.90 -7.90 14.62
N ALA A 199 -23.66 -7.46 14.66
CA ALA A 199 -23.14 -6.62 15.75
C ALA A 199 -23.59 -5.15 15.60
N ASP A 200 -23.27 -4.34 16.62
CA ASP A 200 -23.51 -2.90 16.60
C ASP A 200 -22.74 -2.22 15.46
N PRO A 201 -23.26 -1.10 14.92
CA PRO A 201 -22.59 -0.35 13.86
C PRO A 201 -21.20 0.13 14.25
N VAL A 202 -20.28 0.08 13.31
CA VAL A 202 -18.92 0.60 13.45
C VAL A 202 -18.86 2.04 12.96
N LEU A 203 -18.32 2.94 13.77
CA LEU A 203 -18.10 4.32 13.38
C LEU A 203 -16.78 4.43 12.62
N LEU A 204 -16.85 4.90 11.39
CA LEU A 204 -15.70 5.18 10.55
C LEU A 204 -15.59 6.68 10.27
N CYS A 205 -14.40 7.21 10.41
CA CYS A 205 -14.11 8.59 10.06
C CYS A 205 -13.31 8.62 8.76
N GLN A 206 -13.83 9.32 7.77
CA GLN A 206 -13.08 9.70 6.57
C GLN A 206 -12.66 11.14 6.72
N ASP A 207 -11.47 11.46 6.21
CA ASP A 207 -11.05 12.84 6.09
C ASP A 207 -10.26 13.06 4.79
N ALA A 208 -10.15 14.32 4.39
CA ALA A 208 -9.44 14.75 3.22
C ALA A 208 -8.27 15.67 3.58
N VAL A 209 -7.72 15.52 4.79
CA VAL A 209 -6.64 16.39 5.29
C VAL A 209 -5.38 16.25 4.41
N HIS A 210 -5.15 15.08 3.85
CA HIS A 210 -4.04 14.78 2.95
C HIS A 210 -4.38 14.99 1.46
N GLY A 211 -5.57 15.44 1.15
CA GLY A 211 -6.10 15.60 -0.19
C GLY A 211 -7.28 14.69 -0.47
N GLU A 212 -7.76 14.70 -1.70
CA GLU A 212 -8.97 13.99 -2.12
C GLU A 212 -8.62 12.72 -2.93
N TYR A 213 -9.61 11.91 -3.17
CA TYR A 213 -9.63 10.76 -4.04
C TYR A 213 -8.74 9.60 -3.57
N ASN A 214 -7.46 9.54 -3.94
CA ASN A 214 -6.53 8.46 -3.68
C ASN A 214 -5.52 8.77 -2.56
N LYS A 215 -5.84 9.75 -1.72
CA LYS A 215 -5.00 10.10 -0.57
C LYS A 215 -5.39 9.32 0.67
N LEU A 216 -4.47 9.28 1.64
CA LEU A 216 -4.66 8.60 2.92
C LEU A 216 -5.94 9.06 3.63
N ALA A 217 -6.63 8.14 4.27
CA ALA A 217 -7.88 8.34 5.01
C ALA A 217 -9.11 8.76 4.18
N ASN A 218 -8.99 8.95 2.88
CA ASN A 218 -10.16 9.18 2.01
C ASN A 218 -11.07 7.96 1.88
N ARG A 219 -10.49 6.76 2.01
CA ARG A 219 -11.20 5.48 2.06
C ARG A 219 -10.92 4.79 3.36
N ARG A 220 -11.93 4.08 3.86
CA ARG A 220 -11.79 3.25 5.06
C ARG A 220 -12.04 1.81 4.68
N PHE A 221 -11.19 0.94 5.19
CA PHE A 221 -11.25 -0.48 4.89
C PHE A 221 -11.88 -1.22 6.06
N MET A 222 -12.70 -2.19 5.72
CA MET A 222 -13.35 -3.06 6.69
C MET A 222 -13.09 -4.51 6.29
N LYS A 223 -12.89 -5.36 7.28
CA LYS A 223 -12.83 -6.81 7.08
C LYS A 223 -13.97 -7.48 7.83
N MET A 224 -14.50 -8.54 7.24
CA MET A 224 -15.60 -9.31 7.82
C MET A 224 -15.47 -10.77 7.42
N THR A 225 -15.66 -11.66 8.37
CA THR A 225 -15.75 -13.08 8.10
C THR A 225 -17.20 -13.48 7.87
N ILE A 226 -17.46 -14.13 6.73
CA ILE A 226 -18.77 -14.70 6.38
C ILE A 226 -18.74 -16.18 6.71
N GLU A 227 -19.45 -16.58 7.74
CA GLU A 227 -19.48 -17.97 8.22
C GLU A 227 -20.49 -18.85 7.47
N GLU A 228 -21.54 -18.24 6.93
CA GLU A 228 -22.63 -18.96 6.27
C GLU A 228 -22.96 -18.36 4.91
N THR A 229 -23.32 -19.20 3.95
CA THR A 229 -23.83 -18.74 2.65
C THR A 229 -25.25 -18.24 2.83
N ALA A 230 -25.42 -16.92 2.75
CA ALA A 230 -26.69 -16.24 2.93
C ALA A 230 -26.75 -14.92 2.13
N SER A 231 -27.90 -14.24 2.16
CA SER A 231 -28.00 -12.87 1.67
C SER A 231 -27.67 -11.91 2.80
N TYR A 232 -26.72 -11.02 2.57
CA TYR A 232 -26.30 -10.00 3.54
C TYR A 232 -26.67 -8.62 3.02
N ARG A 233 -27.03 -7.74 3.93
CA ARG A 233 -27.29 -6.33 3.64
C ARG A 233 -26.26 -5.47 4.36
N PHE A 234 -25.54 -4.66 3.60
CA PHE A 234 -24.64 -3.64 4.12
C PHE A 234 -25.39 -2.32 4.23
N TYR A 235 -25.11 -1.60 5.29
CA TYR A 235 -25.74 -0.34 5.62
C TYR A 235 -24.67 0.67 5.99
N ALA A 236 -24.72 1.86 5.41
CA ALA A 236 -23.94 3.00 5.89
C ALA A 236 -24.88 4.19 6.06
N GLU A 237 -24.69 4.91 7.15
CA GLU A 237 -25.43 6.14 7.44
C GLU A 237 -24.44 7.25 7.78
N SER A 238 -24.69 8.43 7.23
CA SER A 238 -23.96 9.61 7.64
C SER A 238 -24.42 10.07 9.01
N THR A 239 -23.51 10.29 9.94
CA THR A 239 -23.84 10.86 11.26
C THR A 239 -24.17 12.35 11.23
N GLY A 240 -24.07 13.01 10.08
CA GLY A 240 -24.46 14.40 9.89
C GLY A 240 -23.57 15.45 10.56
N THR A 241 -22.42 15.07 11.11
CA THR A 241 -21.55 15.98 11.91
C THR A 241 -20.42 16.64 11.12
N GLY A 242 -20.46 16.62 9.80
CA GLY A 242 -19.47 17.29 8.95
C GLY A 242 -19.66 18.81 8.88
N PHE A 243 -18.63 19.58 9.15
CA PHE A 243 -18.64 21.04 8.99
C PHE A 243 -18.97 21.42 7.53
N GLY A 244 -20.21 21.94 7.32
CA GLY A 244 -20.57 22.69 6.11
C GLY A 244 -20.68 21.90 4.81
N ARG A 245 -20.70 20.56 4.82
CA ARG A 245 -20.93 19.73 3.63
C ARG A 245 -22.33 19.13 3.62
N THR A 246 -22.91 19.01 2.45
CA THR A 246 -24.07 18.16 2.18
C THR A 246 -23.81 16.78 2.73
N SER A 247 -24.84 16.10 3.23
CA SER A 247 -24.76 14.72 3.74
C SER A 247 -23.86 13.87 2.84
N PRO A 248 -22.77 13.28 3.34
CA PRO A 248 -21.96 12.37 2.54
C PRO A 248 -22.83 11.19 2.11
N ASP A 249 -22.66 10.78 0.87
CA ASP A 249 -23.29 9.63 0.27
C ASP A 249 -22.21 8.52 0.23
N PRO A 250 -22.27 7.56 1.17
CA PRO A 250 -21.21 6.57 1.29
C PRO A 250 -21.39 5.45 0.26
N ASP A 251 -20.42 5.29 -0.61
CA ASP A 251 -20.34 4.19 -1.55
C ASP A 251 -19.59 3.01 -0.96
N PHE A 252 -19.96 1.80 -1.38
CA PHE A 252 -19.29 0.56 -0.98
C PHE A 252 -18.62 -0.14 -2.15
N TYR A 253 -17.41 -0.61 -1.89
CA TYR A 253 -16.77 -1.65 -2.70
C TYR A 253 -16.58 -2.88 -1.82
N ILE A 254 -17.13 -4.01 -2.25
CA ILE A 254 -17.06 -5.27 -1.50
C ILE A 254 -16.21 -6.24 -2.30
N TRP A 255 -15.19 -6.80 -1.66
CA TRP A 255 -14.26 -7.75 -2.25
C TRP A 255 -14.37 -9.09 -1.52
N GLY A 256 -14.58 -10.16 -2.29
CA GLY A 256 -14.42 -11.51 -1.77
C GLY A 256 -12.95 -11.96 -1.82
N THR A 257 -12.59 -12.91 -1.01
CA THR A 257 -11.24 -13.50 -0.97
C THR A 257 -10.82 -14.15 -2.30
N ASN A 258 -11.77 -14.42 -3.20
CA ASN A 258 -11.51 -14.91 -4.55
C ASN A 258 -11.25 -13.81 -5.59
N GLY A 259 -11.09 -12.57 -5.17
CA GLY A 259 -10.87 -11.42 -6.05
C GLY A 259 -12.12 -10.89 -6.74
N THR A 260 -13.29 -11.47 -6.49
CA THR A 260 -14.55 -10.96 -7.05
C THR A 260 -14.98 -9.72 -6.28
N GLY A 261 -15.13 -8.61 -6.96
CA GLY A 261 -15.59 -7.34 -6.40
C GLY A 261 -17.03 -7.00 -6.80
N TRP A 262 -17.74 -6.30 -5.92
CA TRP A 262 -19.04 -5.70 -6.17
C TRP A 262 -19.04 -4.26 -5.70
N ALA A 263 -19.63 -3.38 -6.48
CA ALA A 263 -19.89 -1.99 -6.08
C ALA A 263 -21.38 -1.83 -5.78
N ALA A 264 -21.70 -1.03 -4.77
CA ALA A 264 -23.05 -0.60 -4.45
C ALA A 264 -23.05 0.89 -4.10
N GLU A 265 -24.03 1.62 -4.65
CA GLU A 265 -24.33 3.02 -4.38
C GLU A 265 -25.49 3.13 -3.39
#